data_85e89fb39500ef8946e194c5b68cd047
#
_entry.id   85e89fb39500ef8946e194c5b68cd047
#
_cell.length_a   1.000
_cell.length_b   1.000
_cell.length_c   1.000
_cell.angle_alpha   90.00
_cell.angle_beta   90.00
_cell.angle_gamma   90.00
#
_symmetry.space_group_name_H-M   'P 1'
#
loop_
_entity.id
_entity.type
_entity.pdbx_description
1 polymer ?
#
loop_
_entity_poly.entity_id
_entity_poly.type
_entity_poly.pdbx_seq_one_letter_code
_entity_poly.pdbx_strand_id
1 'polypeptide(L)'
;DSAPDLIGTLNRLLVEEGLPPVPMEAASALIGSGARALLVHGFEAAGADLERARSEALFERFLVDYAGHIADGSAPFEGVVETLERLEARGAVLAVATNKRSDLSELLLEKLGLTRHFAAIVGPDRVSARKPSGAHLIEAVTQVGGDPERSIMVGDAAPDAGAARDAGMPCILATFGYTPTPVEDLGGDVLIDAFEDVEEAIDGLLADFYVRRALAR
;
A
#
# COMPACT_ATOMS: atom_id res chain seq x y z
N ASP A 1 -1.02 7.59 5.52
CA ASP A 1 -0.90 6.71 6.69
C ASP A 1 -2.26 6.20 7.13
N SER A 2 -2.49 4.90 7.06
CA SER A 2 -3.73 4.25 7.51
C SER A 2 -3.51 3.30 8.71
N ALA A 3 -2.32 3.28 9.27
CA ALA A 3 -1.97 2.44 10.42
C ALA A 3 -2.81 2.74 11.66
N PRO A 4 -3.09 4.00 12.03
CA PRO A 4 -3.87 4.31 13.22
C PRO A 4 -5.24 3.63 13.24
N ASP A 5 -5.97 3.64 12.13
CA ASP A 5 -7.30 3.07 12.07
C ASP A 5 -7.30 1.54 11.95
N LEU A 6 -6.32 0.96 11.25
CA LEU A 6 -6.13 -0.48 11.19
C LEU A 6 -5.83 -1.06 12.57
N ILE A 7 -4.92 -0.44 13.33
CA ILE A 7 -4.54 -0.88 14.67
C ILE A 7 -5.65 -0.56 15.67
N GLY A 8 -6.33 0.57 15.52
CA GLY A 8 -7.51 0.92 16.32
C GLY A 8 -8.60 -0.15 16.19
N THR A 9 -8.88 -0.60 14.97
CA THR A 9 -9.84 -1.69 14.71
C THR A 9 -9.38 -3.02 15.33
N LEU A 10 -8.11 -3.41 15.13
CA LEU A 10 -7.55 -4.59 15.78
C LEU A 10 -7.76 -4.54 17.29
N ASN A 11 -7.41 -3.43 17.93
CA ASN A 11 -7.48 -3.27 19.38
C ASN A 11 -8.91 -3.27 19.92
N ARG A 12 -9.89 -2.71 19.20
CA ARG A 12 -11.31 -2.83 19.57
C ARG A 12 -11.75 -4.29 19.58
N LEU A 13 -11.40 -5.06 18.54
CA LEU A 13 -11.72 -6.49 18.52
C LEU A 13 -11.02 -7.26 19.64
N LEU A 14 -9.75 -7.01 19.91
CA LEU A 14 -9.01 -7.66 21.00
C LEU A 14 -9.69 -7.41 22.35
N VAL A 15 -10.07 -6.16 22.64
CA VAL A 15 -10.76 -5.80 23.87
C VAL A 15 -12.13 -6.48 23.98
N GLU A 16 -12.92 -6.55 22.90
CA GLU A 16 -14.20 -7.27 22.85
C GLU A 16 -14.02 -8.77 23.13
N GLU A 17 -12.89 -9.35 22.73
CA GLU A 17 -12.52 -10.75 22.98
C GLU A 17 -11.84 -10.96 24.36
N GLY A 18 -11.76 -9.91 25.20
CA GLY A 18 -11.16 -9.97 26.54
C GLY A 18 -9.64 -10.01 26.54
N LEU A 19 -8.99 -9.61 25.44
CA LEU A 19 -7.55 -9.61 25.28
C LEU A 19 -6.97 -8.19 25.46
N PRO A 20 -5.70 -8.05 25.86
CA PRO A 20 -5.05 -6.76 25.96
C PRO A 20 -4.84 -6.13 24.58
N PRO A 21 -4.92 -4.79 24.45
CA PRO A 21 -4.59 -4.11 23.21
C PRO A 21 -3.09 -4.23 22.91
N VAL A 22 -2.76 -4.24 21.59
CA VAL A 22 -1.39 -4.25 21.10
C VAL A 22 -0.92 -2.80 20.90
N PRO A 23 0.28 -2.41 21.40
CA PRO A 23 0.84 -1.09 21.16
C PRO A 23 1.07 -0.79 19.67
N MET A 24 0.96 0.48 19.29
CA MET A 24 1.13 0.92 17.90
C MET A 24 2.48 0.46 17.30
N GLU A 25 3.57 0.58 18.07
CA GLU A 25 4.92 0.23 17.65
C GLU A 25 5.08 -1.27 17.35
N ALA A 26 4.39 -2.12 18.12
CA ALA A 26 4.41 -3.56 17.89
C ALA A 26 3.50 -3.97 16.71
N ALA A 27 2.41 -3.23 16.51
CA ALA A 27 1.42 -3.54 15.48
C ALA A 27 1.80 -2.97 14.11
N SER A 28 2.61 -1.91 14.04
CA SER A 28 3.07 -1.31 12.78
C SER A 28 3.85 -2.31 11.92
N ALA A 29 4.65 -3.19 12.53
CA ALA A 29 5.35 -4.27 11.84
C ALA A 29 4.41 -5.35 11.23
N LEU A 30 3.13 -5.35 11.63
CA LEU A 30 2.12 -6.30 11.14
C LEU A 30 1.35 -5.78 9.92
N ILE A 31 1.52 -4.49 9.60
CA ILE A 31 0.88 -3.82 8.46
C ILE A 31 1.63 -4.20 7.17
N GLY A 32 0.93 -4.18 6.04
CA GLY A 32 1.49 -4.53 4.73
C GLY A 32 1.19 -5.96 4.27
N SER A 33 0.99 -6.90 5.20
CA SER A 33 0.63 -8.28 4.88
C SER A 33 -0.87 -8.52 4.65
N GLY A 34 -1.69 -7.49 4.85
CA GLY A 34 -3.15 -7.50 4.72
C GLY A 34 -3.89 -7.79 6.04
N ALA A 35 -5.17 -7.44 6.09
CA ALA A 35 -5.98 -7.46 7.31
C ALA A 35 -6.08 -8.84 7.98
N ARG A 36 -6.06 -9.94 7.22
CA ARG A 36 -6.06 -11.29 7.80
C ARG A 36 -4.78 -11.60 8.58
N ALA A 37 -3.62 -11.22 8.02
CA ALA A 37 -2.35 -11.39 8.71
C ALA A 37 -2.27 -10.49 9.94
N LEU A 38 -2.74 -9.24 9.83
CA LEU A 38 -2.83 -8.31 10.95
C LEU A 38 -3.65 -8.89 12.12
N LEU A 39 -4.82 -9.51 11.83
CA LEU A 39 -5.63 -10.19 12.85
C LEU A 39 -4.88 -11.35 13.51
N VAL A 40 -4.33 -12.27 12.71
CA VAL A 40 -3.64 -13.46 13.24
C VAL A 40 -2.48 -13.03 14.15
N HIS A 41 -1.59 -12.20 13.64
CA HIS A 41 -0.44 -11.75 14.42
C HIS A 41 -0.80 -10.84 15.59
N GLY A 42 -1.86 -10.03 15.46
CA GLY A 42 -2.36 -9.22 16.57
C GLY A 42 -2.89 -10.07 17.72
N PHE A 43 -3.61 -11.16 17.44
CA PHE A 43 -4.07 -12.10 18.45
C PHE A 43 -2.90 -12.87 19.07
N GLU A 44 -1.93 -13.33 18.29
CA GLU A 44 -0.70 -13.96 18.79
C GLU A 44 0.06 -12.99 19.71
N ALA A 45 0.22 -11.73 19.32
CA ALA A 45 0.88 -10.72 20.14
C ALA A 45 0.13 -10.41 21.44
N ALA A 46 -1.20 -10.55 21.44
CA ALA A 46 -2.04 -10.45 22.63
C ALA A 46 -2.07 -11.74 23.48
N GLY A 47 -1.30 -12.78 23.10
CA GLY A 47 -1.18 -14.04 23.82
C GLY A 47 -2.29 -15.07 23.53
N ALA A 48 -2.96 -14.97 22.39
CA ALA A 48 -4.05 -15.87 22.00
C ALA A 48 -3.81 -16.46 20.61
N ASP A 49 -4.09 -17.76 20.47
CA ASP A 49 -4.16 -18.42 19.15
C ASP A 49 -5.52 -18.18 18.49
N LEU A 50 -5.51 -17.74 17.25
CA LEU A 50 -6.72 -17.54 16.49
C LEU A 50 -7.07 -18.79 15.67
N GLU A 51 -7.99 -19.61 16.17
CA GLU A 51 -8.50 -20.78 15.44
C GLU A 51 -9.08 -20.39 14.09
N ARG A 52 -8.84 -21.20 13.06
CA ARG A 52 -9.22 -20.93 11.68
C ARG A 52 -10.74 -20.65 11.51
N ALA A 53 -11.61 -21.38 12.21
CA ALA A 53 -13.05 -21.18 12.13
C ALA A 53 -13.49 -19.83 12.74
N ARG A 54 -12.83 -19.40 13.81
CA ARG A 54 -13.08 -18.11 14.48
C ARG A 54 -12.51 -16.94 13.68
N SER A 55 -11.41 -17.17 12.97
CA SER A 55 -10.73 -16.19 12.14
C SER A 55 -11.63 -15.57 11.07
N GLU A 56 -12.50 -16.35 10.40
CA GLU A 56 -13.41 -15.81 9.39
C GLU A 56 -14.45 -14.85 9.99
N ALA A 57 -15.08 -15.23 11.09
CA ALA A 57 -16.07 -14.36 11.74
C ALA A 57 -15.44 -13.06 12.28
N LEU A 58 -14.23 -13.16 12.82
CA LEU A 58 -13.48 -11.98 13.28
C LEU A 58 -13.02 -11.11 12.12
N PHE A 59 -12.65 -11.71 11.00
CA PHE A 59 -12.27 -10.97 9.80
C PHE A 59 -13.45 -10.16 9.24
N GLU A 60 -14.64 -10.74 9.16
CA GLU A 60 -15.84 -10.01 8.74
C GLU A 60 -16.17 -8.85 9.71
N ARG A 61 -16.07 -9.09 11.02
CA ARG A 61 -16.24 -8.03 12.04
C ARG A 61 -15.19 -6.93 11.87
N PHE A 62 -13.92 -7.31 11.62
CA PHE A 62 -12.84 -6.36 11.35
C PHE A 62 -13.18 -5.47 10.15
N LEU A 63 -13.65 -6.04 9.04
CA LEU A 63 -13.97 -5.25 7.86
C LEU A 63 -15.11 -4.26 8.11
N VAL A 64 -16.14 -4.66 8.86
CA VAL A 64 -17.26 -3.80 9.22
C VAL A 64 -16.83 -2.67 10.16
N ASP A 65 -16.09 -2.99 11.21
CA ASP A 65 -15.57 -2.00 12.18
C ASP A 65 -14.60 -1.04 11.48
N TYR A 66 -13.65 -1.57 10.68
CA TYR A 66 -12.71 -0.75 9.94
C TYR A 66 -13.40 0.21 8.97
N ALA A 67 -14.42 -0.23 8.25
CA ALA A 67 -15.18 0.64 7.35
C ALA A 67 -15.86 1.80 8.10
N GLY A 68 -16.34 1.55 9.33
CA GLY A 68 -16.95 2.57 10.18
C GLY A 68 -15.97 3.63 10.71
N HIS A 69 -14.68 3.28 10.82
CA HIS A 69 -13.63 4.11 11.43
C HIS A 69 -12.44 4.36 10.48
N ILE A 70 -12.66 4.26 9.17
CA ILE A 70 -11.59 4.14 8.15
C ILE A 70 -10.69 5.37 8.01
N ALA A 71 -11.14 6.51 8.53
CA ALA A 71 -10.42 7.78 8.46
C ALA A 71 -10.56 8.61 9.74
N ASP A 72 -10.69 7.95 10.90
CA ASP A 72 -10.75 8.64 12.19
C ASP A 72 -9.36 9.16 12.60
N GLY A 73 -8.31 8.41 12.29
CA GLY A 73 -6.91 8.76 12.54
C GLY A 73 -6.01 8.70 11.32
N SER A 74 -6.52 8.24 10.17
CA SER A 74 -5.76 8.18 8.92
C SER A 74 -5.59 9.55 8.30
N ALA A 75 -4.39 9.81 7.78
CA ALA A 75 -4.08 11.05 7.06
C ALA A 75 -3.06 10.77 5.93
N PRO A 76 -3.01 11.59 4.88
CA PRO A 76 -1.89 11.58 3.95
C PRO A 76 -0.57 11.83 4.70
N PHE A 77 0.52 11.20 4.27
CA PHE A 77 1.84 11.64 4.71
C PHE A 77 2.11 13.07 4.22
N GLU A 78 3.04 13.76 4.88
CA GLU A 78 3.45 15.11 4.49
C GLU A 78 3.93 15.14 3.03
N GLY A 79 3.60 16.19 2.28
CA GLY A 79 3.98 16.38 0.89
C GLY A 79 3.19 15.55 -0.14
N VAL A 80 2.31 14.63 0.29
CA VAL A 80 1.59 13.75 -0.65
C VAL A 80 0.69 14.53 -1.60
N VAL A 81 -0.16 15.41 -1.07
CA VAL A 81 -1.18 16.11 -1.89
C VAL A 81 -0.51 16.97 -2.94
N GLU A 82 0.48 17.76 -2.53
CA GLU A 82 1.23 18.66 -3.39
C GLU A 82 2.02 17.91 -4.47
N THR A 83 2.59 16.76 -4.11
CA THR A 83 3.33 15.92 -5.08
C THR A 83 2.38 15.30 -6.10
N LEU A 84 1.21 14.79 -5.67
CA LEU A 84 0.20 14.28 -6.61
C LEU A 84 -0.25 15.37 -7.59
N GLU A 85 -0.53 16.58 -7.11
CA GLU A 85 -0.91 17.72 -7.97
C GLU A 85 0.19 18.10 -8.97
N ARG A 86 1.46 18.08 -8.56
CA ARG A 86 2.59 18.36 -9.47
C ARG A 86 2.78 17.26 -10.50
N LEU A 87 2.63 15.99 -10.14
CA LEU A 87 2.70 14.88 -11.08
C LEU A 87 1.59 14.93 -12.13
N GLU A 88 0.35 15.24 -11.72
CA GLU A 88 -0.76 15.46 -12.65
C GLU A 88 -0.51 16.64 -13.60
N ALA A 89 0.02 17.74 -13.09
CA ALA A 89 0.37 18.91 -13.90
C ALA A 89 1.44 18.59 -14.96
N ARG A 90 2.30 17.59 -14.70
CA ARG A 90 3.29 17.05 -15.65
C ARG A 90 2.71 16.03 -16.63
N GLY A 91 1.42 15.71 -16.51
CA GLY A 91 0.71 14.77 -17.37
C GLY A 91 0.88 13.31 -16.97
N ALA A 92 1.31 13.02 -15.74
CA ALA A 92 1.31 11.66 -15.21
C ALA A 92 -0.12 11.18 -14.96
N VAL A 93 -0.40 9.92 -15.31
CA VAL A 93 -1.65 9.24 -14.94
C VAL A 93 -1.37 8.41 -13.71
N LEU A 94 -2.12 8.67 -12.63
CA LEU A 94 -1.92 8.04 -11.35
C LEU A 94 -2.96 6.95 -11.11
N ALA A 95 -2.52 5.82 -10.56
CA ALA A 95 -3.40 4.72 -10.15
C ALA A 95 -2.95 4.15 -8.80
N VAL A 96 -3.90 3.65 -8.03
CA VAL A 96 -3.62 2.93 -6.78
C VAL A 96 -3.65 1.44 -7.03
N ALA A 97 -2.54 0.74 -6.70
CA ALA A 97 -2.44 -0.72 -6.69
C ALA A 97 -2.19 -1.18 -5.25
N THR A 98 -3.20 -1.75 -4.60
CA THR A 98 -3.18 -2.04 -3.16
C THR A 98 -3.62 -3.46 -2.84
N ASN A 99 -3.10 -4.04 -1.73
CA ASN A 99 -3.61 -5.30 -1.18
C ASN A 99 -4.85 -5.11 -0.27
N LYS A 100 -5.30 -3.86 -0.07
CA LYS A 100 -6.58 -3.53 0.54
C LYS A 100 -7.69 -3.68 -0.51
N ARG A 101 -8.87 -4.20 -0.12
CA ARG A 101 -10.04 -4.31 -1.01
C ARG A 101 -10.38 -2.97 -1.67
N SER A 102 -10.83 -3.02 -2.90
CA SER A 102 -11.12 -1.82 -3.70
C SER A 102 -12.15 -0.92 -3.04
N ASP A 103 -13.25 -1.48 -2.52
CA ASP A 103 -14.31 -0.74 -1.84
C ASP A 103 -13.81 0.03 -0.61
N LEU A 104 -12.96 -0.60 0.22
CA LEU A 104 -12.35 0.06 1.38
C LEU A 104 -11.30 1.11 0.99
N SER A 105 -10.58 0.87 -0.12
CA SER A 105 -9.61 1.83 -0.64
C SER A 105 -10.30 3.07 -1.21
N GLU A 106 -11.37 2.89 -1.95
CA GLU A 106 -12.21 3.97 -2.48
C GLU A 106 -12.80 4.80 -1.34
N LEU A 107 -13.37 4.13 -0.32
CA LEU A 107 -13.94 4.81 0.84
C LEU A 107 -12.88 5.62 1.62
N LEU A 108 -11.69 5.05 1.84
CA LEU A 108 -10.59 5.75 2.51
C LEU A 108 -10.17 7.01 1.72
N LEU A 109 -9.91 6.85 0.42
CA LEU A 109 -9.46 7.95 -0.43
C LEU A 109 -10.53 9.03 -0.59
N GLU A 110 -11.81 8.65 -0.61
CA GLU A 110 -12.93 9.61 -0.58
C GLU A 110 -12.94 10.43 0.71
N LYS A 111 -12.83 9.76 1.87
CA LYS A 111 -12.76 10.41 3.18
C LYS A 111 -11.58 11.37 3.32
N LEU A 112 -10.44 11.02 2.71
CA LEU A 112 -9.23 11.85 2.69
C LEU A 112 -9.25 12.92 1.58
N GLY A 113 -10.27 12.96 0.70
CA GLY A 113 -10.36 13.90 -0.41
C GLY A 113 -9.37 13.64 -1.56
N LEU A 114 -8.81 12.43 -1.63
CA LEU A 114 -7.74 12.06 -2.57
C LEU A 114 -8.22 11.35 -3.84
N THR A 115 -9.47 10.91 -3.91
CA THR A 115 -10.00 10.12 -5.05
C THR A 115 -9.79 10.82 -6.38
N ARG A 116 -9.87 12.16 -6.41
CA ARG A 116 -9.73 12.96 -7.63
C ARG A 116 -8.41 12.80 -8.36
N HIS A 117 -7.35 12.41 -7.65
CA HIS A 117 -5.99 12.28 -8.19
C HIS A 117 -5.76 10.95 -8.93
N PHE A 118 -6.64 9.97 -8.76
CA PHE A 118 -6.40 8.62 -9.26
C PHE A 118 -7.41 8.22 -10.35
N ALA A 119 -6.89 7.85 -11.52
CA ALA A 119 -7.70 7.35 -12.63
C ALA A 119 -8.26 5.96 -12.36
N ALA A 120 -7.63 5.16 -11.49
CA ALA A 120 -8.14 3.88 -11.01
C ALA A 120 -7.65 3.58 -9.59
N ILE A 121 -8.49 2.85 -8.83
CA ILE A 121 -8.18 2.31 -7.51
C ILE A 121 -8.38 0.80 -7.60
N VAL A 122 -7.29 0.04 -7.52
CA VAL A 122 -7.26 -1.38 -7.86
C VAL A 122 -6.82 -2.20 -6.66
N GLY A 123 -7.76 -2.88 -6.04
CA GLY A 123 -7.53 -3.86 -4.99
C GLY A 123 -7.45 -5.29 -5.53
N PRO A 124 -7.20 -6.29 -4.64
CA PRO A 124 -7.05 -7.70 -5.02
C PRO A 124 -8.33 -8.33 -5.58
N ASP A 125 -9.46 -7.70 -5.39
CA ASP A 125 -10.79 -8.09 -5.89
C ASP A 125 -11.03 -7.67 -7.35
N ARG A 126 -10.14 -6.90 -7.96
CA ARG A 126 -10.23 -6.40 -9.35
C ARG A 126 -9.11 -6.89 -10.26
N VAL A 127 -8.27 -7.79 -9.80
CA VAL A 127 -7.12 -8.32 -10.54
C VAL A 127 -7.02 -9.84 -10.42
N SER A 128 -6.30 -10.45 -11.34
CA SER A 128 -6.10 -11.91 -11.37
C SER A 128 -5.23 -12.43 -10.23
N ALA A 129 -4.28 -11.60 -9.75
CA ALA A 129 -3.42 -11.92 -8.62
C ALA A 129 -2.99 -10.64 -7.88
N ARG A 130 -2.99 -10.72 -6.52
CA ARG A 130 -2.56 -9.62 -5.67
C ARG A 130 -1.03 -9.47 -5.61
N LYS A 131 -0.52 -8.31 -5.19
CA LYS A 131 0.91 -8.14 -4.85
C LYS A 131 1.35 -9.20 -3.83
N PRO A 132 2.51 -9.86 -4.00
CA PRO A 132 3.66 -9.45 -4.81
C PRO A 132 3.65 -9.90 -6.28
N SER A 133 2.54 -10.37 -6.86
CA SER A 133 2.49 -10.64 -8.30
C SER A 133 2.50 -9.36 -9.12
N GLY A 134 3.33 -9.31 -10.14
CA GLY A 134 3.41 -8.22 -11.12
C GLY A 134 2.15 -8.05 -11.95
N ALA A 135 1.33 -9.11 -12.07
CA ALA A 135 0.03 -9.02 -12.73
C ALA A 135 -0.85 -7.91 -12.14
N HIS A 136 -0.79 -7.69 -10.80
CA HIS A 136 -1.53 -6.59 -10.17
C HIS A 136 -1.17 -5.23 -10.76
N LEU A 137 0.14 -4.94 -10.91
CA LEU A 137 0.61 -3.66 -11.43
C LEU A 137 0.29 -3.52 -12.92
N ILE A 138 0.54 -4.57 -13.70
CA ILE A 138 0.27 -4.59 -15.15
C ILE A 138 -1.22 -4.35 -15.42
N GLU A 139 -2.10 -5.03 -14.67
CA GLU A 139 -3.54 -4.86 -14.84
C GLU A 139 -4.02 -3.48 -14.37
N ALA A 140 -3.49 -2.93 -13.27
CA ALA A 140 -3.79 -1.57 -12.81
C ALA A 140 -3.39 -0.52 -13.85
N VAL A 141 -2.19 -0.62 -14.42
CA VAL A 141 -1.71 0.27 -15.49
C VAL A 141 -2.58 0.14 -16.74
N THR A 142 -2.95 -1.10 -17.11
CA THR A 142 -3.78 -1.34 -18.30
C THR A 142 -5.19 -0.75 -18.15
N GLN A 143 -5.78 -0.80 -16.94
CA GLN A 143 -7.09 -0.22 -16.67
C GLN A 143 -7.15 1.30 -16.93
N VAL A 144 -6.04 2.00 -16.75
CA VAL A 144 -5.95 3.44 -17.03
C VAL A 144 -5.41 3.77 -18.44
N GLY A 145 -5.25 2.76 -19.29
CA GLY A 145 -4.71 2.91 -20.65
C GLY A 145 -3.22 3.25 -20.67
N GLY A 146 -2.50 2.98 -19.58
CA GLY A 146 -1.07 3.20 -19.47
C GLY A 146 -0.24 2.10 -20.14
N ASP A 147 1.07 2.34 -20.22
CA ASP A 147 2.08 1.41 -20.73
C ASP A 147 2.92 0.90 -19.54
N PRO A 148 2.90 -0.42 -19.22
CA PRO A 148 3.71 -0.97 -18.14
C PRO A 148 5.21 -0.69 -18.26
N GLU A 149 5.76 -0.63 -19.49
CA GLU A 149 7.17 -0.30 -19.72
C GLU A 149 7.52 1.17 -19.40
N ARG A 150 6.51 2.02 -19.24
CA ARG A 150 6.65 3.45 -18.92
C ARG A 150 6.04 3.81 -17.56
N SER A 151 5.84 2.82 -16.73
CA SER A 151 5.23 2.98 -15.41
C SER A 151 6.26 2.73 -14.32
N ILE A 152 6.04 3.36 -13.17
CA ILE A 152 6.89 3.27 -11.99
C ILE A 152 6.01 2.91 -10.81
N MET A 153 6.44 1.93 -10.01
CA MET A 153 5.80 1.61 -8.73
C MET A 153 6.38 2.50 -7.62
N VAL A 154 5.50 3.09 -6.83
CA VAL A 154 5.86 3.75 -5.56
C VAL A 154 5.19 2.98 -4.44
N GLY A 155 5.96 2.52 -3.46
CA GLY A 155 5.45 1.71 -2.35
C GLY A 155 6.35 1.80 -1.12
N ASP A 156 6.11 0.96 -0.12
CA ASP A 156 6.83 0.98 1.15
C ASP A 156 7.16 -0.41 1.71
N ALA A 157 6.69 -1.47 1.07
CA ALA A 157 6.73 -2.80 1.65
C ALA A 157 7.16 -3.90 0.67
N ALA A 158 7.51 -5.08 1.19
CA ALA A 158 7.94 -6.22 0.41
C ALA A 158 6.95 -6.64 -0.72
N PRO A 159 5.62 -6.58 -0.56
CA PRO A 159 4.69 -6.85 -1.66
C PRO A 159 4.84 -5.88 -2.83
N ASP A 160 5.19 -4.61 -2.58
CA ASP A 160 5.36 -3.58 -3.60
C ASP A 160 6.62 -3.82 -4.43
N ALA A 161 7.75 -3.99 -3.74
CA ALA A 161 9.03 -4.32 -4.37
C ALA A 161 8.96 -5.65 -5.15
N GLY A 162 8.27 -6.65 -4.57
CA GLY A 162 8.07 -7.94 -5.23
C GLY A 162 7.26 -7.83 -6.50
N ALA A 163 6.15 -7.08 -6.49
CA ALA A 163 5.29 -6.88 -7.65
C ALA A 163 5.99 -6.07 -8.75
N ALA A 164 6.73 -5.03 -8.37
CA ALA A 164 7.51 -4.22 -9.31
C ALA A 164 8.58 -5.09 -10.03
N ARG A 165 9.33 -5.90 -9.26
CA ARG A 165 10.33 -6.82 -9.81
C ARG A 165 9.70 -7.85 -10.75
N ASP A 166 8.57 -8.47 -10.37
CA ASP A 166 7.85 -9.46 -11.18
C ASP A 166 7.25 -8.84 -12.45
N ALA A 167 6.84 -7.57 -12.40
CA ALA A 167 6.37 -6.81 -13.56
C ALA A 167 7.50 -6.24 -14.44
N GLY A 168 8.75 -6.26 -13.98
CA GLY A 168 9.86 -5.56 -14.65
C GLY A 168 9.75 -4.04 -14.59
N MET A 169 9.07 -3.51 -13.58
CA MET A 169 8.76 -2.10 -13.39
C MET A 169 9.76 -1.47 -12.41
N PRO A 170 10.30 -0.26 -12.66
CA PRO A 170 11.09 0.44 -11.65
C PRO A 170 10.29 0.68 -10.37
N CYS A 171 10.98 0.64 -9.22
CA CYS A 171 10.38 0.74 -7.90
C CYS A 171 11.05 1.80 -7.04
N ILE A 172 10.26 2.77 -6.59
CA ILE A 172 10.63 3.73 -5.55
C ILE A 172 10.04 3.22 -4.23
N LEU A 173 10.85 3.13 -3.18
CA LEU A 173 10.42 2.71 -1.86
C LEU A 173 10.57 3.82 -0.84
N ALA A 174 9.49 4.09 -0.10
CA ALA A 174 9.46 5.05 0.99
C ALA A 174 10.00 4.41 2.28
N THR A 175 10.98 5.07 2.93
CA THR A 175 11.58 4.62 4.20
C THR A 175 10.68 4.86 5.41
N PHE A 176 9.72 5.76 5.27
CA PHE A 176 8.75 6.16 6.32
C PHE A 176 7.48 5.32 6.36
N GLY A 177 7.41 4.24 5.56
CA GLY A 177 6.29 3.29 5.55
C GLY A 177 6.36 2.23 6.64
N TYR A 178 5.53 1.19 6.48
CA TYR A 178 5.38 0.11 7.45
C TYR A 178 5.84 -1.23 6.87
N THR A 179 7.04 -1.65 7.23
CA THR A 179 7.59 -2.94 6.80
C THR A 179 8.38 -3.60 7.93
N PRO A 180 8.23 -4.92 8.16
CA PRO A 180 9.04 -5.65 9.14
C PRO A 180 10.48 -5.89 8.67
N THR A 181 10.73 -5.81 7.36
CA THR A 181 12.05 -5.96 6.76
C THR A 181 12.63 -4.58 6.51
N PRO A 182 13.91 -4.32 6.82
CA PRO A 182 14.55 -3.06 6.45
C PRO A 182 14.32 -2.74 4.97
N VAL A 183 13.90 -1.52 4.68
CA VAL A 183 13.48 -1.14 3.32
C VAL A 183 14.62 -1.26 2.31
N GLU A 184 15.86 -1.09 2.77
CA GLU A 184 17.09 -1.25 1.99
C GLU A 184 17.27 -2.67 1.46
N ASP A 185 16.73 -3.67 2.18
CA ASP A 185 16.83 -5.08 1.83
C ASP A 185 15.71 -5.51 0.86
N LEU A 186 14.72 -4.66 0.59
CA LEU A 186 13.59 -4.99 -0.28
C LEU A 186 13.94 -4.93 -1.78
N GLY A 187 15.02 -4.21 -2.14
CA GLY A 187 15.53 -4.13 -3.51
C GLY A 187 14.72 -3.17 -4.39
N GLY A 188 14.34 -2.02 -3.87
CA GLY A 188 13.87 -0.89 -4.67
C GLY A 188 15.01 -0.27 -5.50
N ASP A 189 14.69 0.35 -6.61
CA ASP A 189 15.66 1.06 -7.44
C ASP A 189 16.09 2.39 -6.81
N VAL A 190 15.17 3.05 -6.12
CA VAL A 190 15.39 4.30 -5.37
C VAL A 190 14.69 4.23 -4.02
N LEU A 191 15.35 4.74 -2.98
CA LEU A 191 14.76 4.97 -1.66
C LEU A 191 14.51 6.47 -1.48
N ILE A 192 13.38 6.81 -0.86
CA ILE A 192 13.00 8.19 -0.54
C ILE A 192 12.69 8.32 0.95
N ASP A 193 13.15 9.41 1.56
CA ASP A 193 12.92 9.70 2.98
C ASP A 193 11.75 10.67 3.19
N ALA A 194 11.30 11.33 2.12
CA ALA A 194 10.11 12.18 2.11
C ALA A 194 9.32 11.97 0.82
N PHE A 195 8.00 12.17 0.87
CA PHE A 195 7.16 11.98 -0.33
C PHE A 195 7.44 13.03 -1.41
N GLU A 196 7.98 14.18 -1.03
CA GLU A 196 8.41 15.24 -1.94
C GLU A 196 9.56 14.81 -2.87
N ASP A 197 10.35 13.80 -2.48
CA ASP A 197 11.47 13.28 -3.27
C ASP A 197 11.02 12.39 -4.45
N VAL A 198 9.73 12.02 -4.51
CA VAL A 198 9.17 11.15 -5.56
C VAL A 198 9.44 11.71 -6.96
N GLU A 199 9.31 13.03 -7.16
CA GLU A 199 9.50 13.64 -8.48
C GLU A 199 10.94 13.53 -8.96
N GLU A 200 11.92 13.81 -8.10
CA GLU A 200 13.34 13.67 -8.42
C GLU A 200 13.70 12.21 -8.71
N ALA A 201 13.18 11.28 -7.90
CA ALA A 201 13.37 9.84 -8.11
C ALA A 201 12.80 9.38 -9.46
N ILE A 202 11.61 9.84 -9.85
CA ILE A 202 11.00 9.56 -11.16
C ILE A 202 11.90 10.10 -12.29
N ASP A 203 12.37 11.33 -12.19
CA ASP A 203 13.21 11.96 -13.21
C ASP A 203 14.51 11.20 -13.42
N GLY A 204 15.15 10.74 -12.33
CA GLY A 204 16.33 9.89 -12.36
C GLY A 204 16.09 8.56 -13.09
N LEU A 205 15.01 7.85 -12.70
CA LEU A 205 14.65 6.56 -13.31
C LEU A 205 14.29 6.68 -14.78
N LEU A 206 13.59 7.74 -15.18
CA LEU A 206 13.27 7.98 -16.58
C LEU A 206 14.52 8.34 -17.41
N ALA A 207 15.45 9.11 -16.88
CA ALA A 207 16.71 9.41 -17.54
C ALA A 207 17.51 8.13 -17.83
N ASP A 208 17.64 7.24 -16.83
CA ASP A 208 18.30 5.93 -16.98
C ASP A 208 17.62 5.03 -18.01
N PHE A 209 16.29 5.01 -18.01
CA PHE A 209 15.51 4.24 -18.99
C PHE A 209 15.81 4.70 -20.42
N TYR A 210 15.81 5.99 -20.69
CA TYR A 210 16.09 6.52 -22.02
C TYR A 210 17.54 6.28 -22.45
N VAL A 211 18.51 6.35 -21.54
CA VAL A 211 19.93 6.04 -21.81
C VAL A 211 20.08 4.57 -22.20
N ARG A 212 19.53 3.64 -21.39
CA ARG A 212 19.60 2.19 -21.69
C ARG A 212 18.97 1.86 -23.05
N ARG A 213 17.82 2.45 -23.38
CA ARG A 213 17.13 2.23 -24.65
C ARG A 213 17.86 2.83 -25.85
N ALA A 214 18.60 3.92 -25.67
CA ALA A 214 19.46 4.50 -26.72
C ALA A 214 20.69 3.63 -27.02
N LEU A 215 21.25 2.97 -25.98
CA LEU A 215 22.41 2.08 -26.12
C LEU A 215 22.04 0.67 -26.66
N ALA A 216 20.78 0.28 -26.63
CA ALA A 216 20.29 -1.01 -27.13
C ALA A 216 19.87 -0.98 -28.62
N ARG A 217 19.97 0.18 -29.27
CA ARG A 217 19.73 0.38 -30.72
C ARG A 217 21.03 0.48 -31.49
#